data_e5b777760640cc491df3f255a059d23a
#
_entry.id   e5b777760640cc491df3f255a059d23a
#
_cell.length_a   1.000
_cell.length_b   1.000
_cell.length_c   1.000
_cell.angle_alpha   90.00
_cell.angle_beta   90.00
_cell.angle_gamma   90.00
#
_symmetry.space_group_name_H-M   'P 1'
#
loop_
_entity.id
_entity.type
_entity.pdbx_description
1 polymer ?
#
loop_
_entity_poly.entity_id
_entity_poly.type
_entity_poly.pdbx_seq_one_letter_code
_entity_poly.pdbx_strand_id
1 'polypeptide(L)'
;MRKSPRELWEDIREFDACMLVTRSQDRLRSRPMRPFFEGRKETILFLTSIETDKIAEIKSCSQANVVFSSMREGLWISLTGKVRLSNHAQAVDACWTEEFDAWIDDREQAIAIVFTPESAEYWDCSEKRAVASWDMLESIANCSKPDPGENQKLAL
;
A
#
# COMPACT_ATOMS: atom_id res chain seq x y z
N MET A 1 14.72 14.40 -5.82
CA MET A 1 13.82 15.18 -6.73
C MET A 1 12.37 14.85 -6.42
N ARG A 2 11.50 15.85 -6.37
CA ARG A 2 10.09 15.63 -6.01
C ARG A 2 9.37 14.86 -7.10
N LYS A 3 8.81 13.67 -6.77
CA LYS A 3 8.02 12.87 -7.69
C LYS A 3 6.68 13.53 -7.99
N SER A 4 6.25 13.48 -9.24
CA SER A 4 4.88 13.79 -9.63
C SER A 4 3.94 12.64 -9.21
N PRO A 5 2.61 12.87 -9.11
CA PRO A 5 1.66 11.79 -8.85
C PRO A 5 1.80 10.61 -9.82
N ARG A 6 2.08 10.89 -11.09
CA ARG A 6 2.28 9.86 -12.12
C ARG A 6 3.49 8.97 -11.82
N GLU A 7 4.64 9.56 -11.50
CA GLU A 7 5.87 8.82 -11.17
C GLU A 7 5.67 7.98 -9.90
N LEU A 8 4.94 8.51 -8.91
CA LEU A 8 4.60 7.76 -7.71
C LEU A 8 3.72 6.53 -8.02
N TRP A 9 2.74 6.68 -8.93
CA TRP A 9 1.92 5.56 -9.37
C TRP A 9 2.70 4.52 -10.19
N GLU A 10 3.69 4.94 -10.97
CA GLU A 10 4.61 4.05 -11.68
C GLU A 10 5.40 3.20 -10.66
N ASP A 11 5.94 3.81 -9.60
CA ASP A 11 6.61 3.08 -8.52
C ASP A 11 5.68 2.10 -7.79
N ILE A 12 4.47 2.55 -7.42
CA ILE A 12 3.49 1.72 -6.68
C ILE A 12 3.16 0.44 -7.45
N ARG A 13 3.08 0.50 -8.77
CA ARG A 13 2.73 -0.64 -9.64
C ARG A 13 3.79 -1.73 -9.70
N GLU A 14 5.01 -1.43 -9.30
CA GLU A 14 6.12 -2.39 -9.25
C GLU A 14 6.10 -3.28 -7.99
N PHE A 15 5.22 -2.97 -7.02
CA PHE A 15 5.12 -3.77 -5.80
C PHE A 15 4.14 -4.93 -5.92
N ASP A 16 4.60 -6.12 -5.55
CA ASP A 16 3.78 -7.35 -5.51
C ASP A 16 2.96 -7.47 -4.23
N ALA A 17 3.33 -6.75 -3.17
CA ALA A 17 2.68 -6.79 -1.87
C ALA A 17 2.72 -5.44 -1.18
N CYS A 18 1.71 -5.21 -0.33
CA CYS A 18 1.63 -4.04 0.53
C CYS A 18 0.98 -4.40 1.86
N MET A 19 1.00 -3.48 2.82
CA MET A 19 0.24 -3.60 4.06
C MET A 19 -1.03 -2.77 3.96
N LEU A 20 -2.19 -3.40 4.09
CA LEU A 20 -3.48 -2.71 4.25
C LEU A 20 -3.75 -2.52 5.73
N VAL A 21 -3.96 -1.28 6.13
CA VAL A 21 -4.30 -0.88 7.50
C VAL A 21 -5.75 -0.43 7.54
N THR A 22 -6.55 -1.08 8.37
CA THR A 22 -7.95 -0.73 8.63
C THR A 22 -8.16 -0.46 10.12
N ARG A 23 -9.27 0.20 10.45
CA ARG A 23 -9.63 0.50 11.81
C ARG A 23 -10.66 -0.51 12.32
N SER A 24 -10.37 -1.12 13.46
CA SER A 24 -11.30 -1.96 14.22
C SER A 24 -11.58 -1.29 15.55
N GLN A 25 -12.73 -0.63 15.67
CA GLN A 25 -13.10 0.20 16.83
C GLN A 25 -12.05 1.30 17.08
N ASP A 26 -11.31 1.21 18.18
CA ASP A 26 -10.23 2.11 18.57
C ASP A 26 -8.82 1.63 18.20
N ARG A 27 -8.71 0.48 17.52
CA ARG A 27 -7.44 -0.14 17.15
C ARG A 27 -7.20 -0.11 15.65
N LEU A 28 -5.94 0.05 15.27
CA LEU A 28 -5.48 -0.15 13.90
C LEU A 28 -5.01 -1.57 13.72
N ARG A 29 -5.41 -2.20 12.61
CA ARG A 29 -4.97 -3.54 12.22
C ARG A 29 -4.32 -3.48 10.84
N SER A 30 -3.11 -4.00 10.75
CA SER A 30 -2.32 -4.08 9.52
C SER A 30 -2.19 -5.53 9.06
N ARG A 31 -2.30 -5.77 7.77
CA ARG A 31 -2.14 -7.10 7.17
C ARG A 31 -1.57 -7.04 5.76
N PRO A 32 -0.76 -8.03 5.35
CA PRO A 32 -0.25 -8.09 4.00
C PRO A 32 -1.39 -8.37 3.01
N MET A 33 -1.36 -7.68 1.89
CA MET A 33 -2.30 -7.84 0.79
C MET A 33 -1.57 -7.73 -0.55
N ARG A 34 -2.06 -8.47 -1.55
CA ARG A 34 -1.61 -8.30 -2.92
C ARG A 34 -2.41 -7.18 -3.59
N PRO A 35 -1.76 -6.11 -4.08
CA PRO A 35 -2.45 -5.04 -4.79
C PRO A 35 -2.71 -5.45 -6.24
N PHE A 36 -3.86 -5.03 -6.79
CA PHE A 36 -4.21 -5.13 -8.20
C PHE A 36 -4.55 -3.75 -8.73
N PHE A 37 -4.21 -3.51 -9.99
CA PHE A 37 -4.38 -2.23 -10.64
C PHE A 37 -5.16 -2.40 -11.94
N GLU A 38 -6.22 -1.63 -12.14
CA GLU A 38 -7.01 -1.62 -13.38
C GLU A 38 -6.50 -0.52 -14.33
N GLY A 39 -5.68 -0.91 -15.30
CA GLY A 39 -5.18 0.02 -16.31
C GLY A 39 -4.49 1.24 -15.66
N ARG A 40 -4.96 2.45 -16.01
CA ARG A 40 -4.43 3.72 -15.49
C ARG A 40 -5.26 4.32 -14.35
N LYS A 41 -6.23 3.59 -13.82
CA LYS A 41 -7.02 4.07 -12.68
C LYS A 41 -6.13 4.27 -11.46
N GLU A 42 -6.37 5.35 -10.76
CA GLU A 42 -5.67 5.69 -9.50
C GLU A 42 -6.39 5.08 -8.28
N THR A 43 -6.70 3.80 -8.40
CA THR A 43 -7.31 2.99 -7.36
C THR A 43 -6.55 1.67 -7.22
N ILE A 44 -6.56 1.12 -6.02
CA ILE A 44 -5.96 -0.18 -5.72
C ILE A 44 -7.06 -1.15 -5.35
N LEU A 45 -7.05 -2.32 -5.96
CA LEU A 45 -7.98 -3.40 -5.67
C LEU A 45 -7.30 -4.48 -4.83
N PHE A 46 -8.04 -5.06 -3.92
CA PHE A 46 -7.64 -6.24 -3.17
C PHE A 46 -8.75 -7.28 -3.21
N LEU A 47 -8.39 -8.55 -3.35
CA LEU A 47 -9.35 -9.65 -3.29
C LEU A 47 -9.29 -10.33 -1.93
N THR A 48 -10.44 -10.66 -1.36
CA THR A 48 -10.54 -11.38 -0.08
C THR A 48 -11.85 -12.15 0.00
N SER A 49 -11.96 -13.06 0.98
CA SER A 49 -13.23 -13.70 1.31
C SER A 49 -14.12 -12.77 2.14
N ILE A 50 -15.43 -12.86 1.94
CA ILE A 50 -16.44 -12.14 2.71
C ILE A 50 -16.45 -12.50 4.20
N GLU A 51 -15.88 -13.65 4.57
CA GLU A 51 -15.85 -14.16 5.95
C GLU A 51 -14.72 -13.57 6.80
N THR A 52 -13.86 -12.71 6.20
CA THR A 52 -12.71 -12.16 6.93
C THR A 52 -13.11 -10.96 7.79
N ASP A 53 -12.44 -10.79 8.94
CA ASP A 53 -12.67 -9.70 9.91
C ASP A 53 -12.59 -8.31 9.27
N LYS A 54 -11.72 -8.12 8.27
CA LYS A 54 -11.53 -6.84 7.59
C LYS A 54 -12.79 -6.33 6.89
N ILE A 55 -13.73 -7.23 6.54
CA ILE A 55 -15.02 -6.84 5.94
C ILE A 55 -15.87 -6.07 6.96
N ALA A 56 -15.96 -6.57 8.20
CA ALA A 56 -16.67 -5.88 9.27
C ALA A 56 -15.99 -4.54 9.62
N GLU A 57 -14.67 -4.50 9.64
CA GLU A 57 -13.88 -3.30 9.88
C GLU A 57 -14.17 -2.23 8.82
N ILE A 58 -14.14 -2.58 7.54
CA ILE A 58 -14.41 -1.68 6.41
C ILE A 58 -15.86 -1.17 6.42
N LYS A 59 -16.83 -2.04 6.76
CA LYS A 59 -18.22 -1.62 6.92
C LYS A 59 -18.42 -0.61 8.04
N SER A 60 -17.64 -0.69 9.10
CA SER A 60 -17.73 0.22 10.25
C SER A 60 -16.94 1.51 10.05
N CYS A 61 -15.84 1.47 9.31
CA CYS A 61 -14.99 2.63 9.04
C CYS A 61 -14.34 2.51 7.65
N SER A 62 -14.64 3.46 6.79
CA SER A 62 -14.09 3.50 5.43
C SER A 62 -12.66 4.06 5.34
N GLN A 63 -12.13 4.63 6.41
CA GLN A 63 -10.76 5.15 6.43
C GLN A 63 -9.76 4.00 6.46
N ALA A 64 -8.77 4.08 5.58
CA ALA A 64 -7.70 3.09 5.48
C ALA A 64 -6.38 3.73 5.09
N ASN A 65 -5.31 2.97 5.32
CA ASN A 65 -3.99 3.32 4.84
C ASN A 65 -3.38 2.10 4.13
N VAL A 66 -2.64 2.35 3.05
CA VAL A 66 -1.90 1.33 2.32
C VAL A 66 -0.42 1.70 2.32
N VAL A 67 0.42 0.77 2.75
CA VAL A 67 1.87 0.99 2.86
C VAL A 67 2.61 0.05 1.93
N PHE A 68 3.43 0.62 1.07
CA PHE A 68 4.42 -0.09 0.25
C PHE A 68 5.81 0.14 0.84
N SER A 69 6.65 -0.89 0.81
CA SER A 69 7.96 -0.84 1.45
C SER A 69 8.93 -1.72 0.68
N SER A 70 10.03 -1.14 0.23
CA SER A 70 11.16 -1.86 -0.36
C SER A 70 12.48 -1.42 0.26
N MET A 71 13.00 -2.26 1.14
CA MET A 71 14.35 -2.09 1.68
C MET A 71 15.41 -2.13 0.58
N ARG A 72 15.16 -2.95 -0.44
CA ARG A 72 16.07 -3.11 -1.56
C ARG A 72 16.17 -1.85 -2.39
N GLU A 73 15.06 -1.21 -2.68
CA GLU A 73 14.99 0.02 -3.49
C GLU A 73 15.16 1.29 -2.64
N GLY A 74 15.14 1.18 -1.32
CA GLY A 74 15.19 2.33 -0.41
C GLY A 74 13.96 3.22 -0.55
N LEU A 75 12.79 2.61 -0.80
CA LEU A 75 11.55 3.32 -1.08
C LEU A 75 10.45 2.86 -0.14
N TRP A 76 9.79 3.81 0.50
CA TRP A 76 8.61 3.62 1.34
C TRP A 76 7.52 4.58 0.90
N ILE A 77 6.29 4.10 0.77
CA ILE A 77 5.15 4.89 0.33
C ILE A 77 3.99 4.60 1.28
N SER A 78 3.36 5.63 1.81
CA SER A 78 2.16 5.55 2.64
C SER A 78 1.03 6.31 1.95
N LEU A 79 -0.04 5.60 1.60
CA LEU A 79 -1.24 6.16 1.00
C LEU A 79 -2.35 6.21 2.04
N THR A 80 -2.93 7.37 2.29
CA THR A 80 -4.12 7.51 3.12
C THR A 80 -5.32 7.76 2.22
N GLY A 81 -6.44 7.09 2.51
CA GLY A 81 -7.63 7.20 1.68
C GLY A 81 -8.80 6.42 2.23
N LYS A 82 -9.71 6.05 1.34
CA LYS A 82 -10.96 5.36 1.65
C LYS A 82 -11.05 4.01 0.96
N VAL A 83 -11.66 3.07 1.67
CA VAL A 83 -12.01 1.76 1.14
C VAL A 83 -13.51 1.59 1.02
N ARG A 84 -13.92 0.87 0.00
CA ARG A 84 -15.28 0.35 -0.17
C ARG A 84 -15.24 -1.10 -0.61
N LEU A 85 -16.29 -1.82 -0.31
CA LEU A 85 -16.48 -3.19 -0.75
C LEU A 85 -17.21 -3.23 -2.11
N SER A 86 -16.81 -4.14 -2.97
CA SER A 86 -17.45 -4.38 -4.26
C SER A 86 -17.58 -5.89 -4.52
N ASN A 87 -18.81 -6.33 -4.72
CA ASN A 87 -19.13 -7.69 -5.16
C ASN A 87 -19.41 -7.76 -6.68
N HIS A 88 -19.14 -6.70 -7.42
CA HIS A 88 -19.27 -6.72 -8.87
C HIS A 88 -18.30 -7.73 -9.48
N ALA A 89 -18.82 -8.61 -10.33
CA ALA A 89 -18.06 -9.66 -10.99
C ALA A 89 -16.81 -9.10 -11.70
N GLN A 90 -16.93 -7.94 -12.37
CA GLN A 90 -15.81 -7.29 -13.04
C GLN A 90 -14.66 -6.94 -12.08
N ALA A 91 -14.95 -6.45 -10.87
CA ALA A 91 -13.92 -6.10 -9.89
C ALA A 91 -13.25 -7.36 -9.30
N VAL A 92 -14.03 -8.40 -9.06
CA VAL A 92 -13.53 -9.69 -8.59
C VAL A 92 -12.69 -10.35 -9.68
N ASP A 93 -13.16 -10.37 -10.92
CA ASP A 93 -12.46 -10.95 -12.07
C ASP A 93 -11.12 -10.25 -12.35
N ALA A 94 -11.07 -8.93 -12.19
CA ALA A 94 -9.84 -8.14 -12.37
C ALA A 94 -8.72 -8.53 -11.36
N CYS A 95 -9.09 -9.09 -10.22
CA CYS A 95 -8.16 -9.50 -9.16
C CYS A 95 -7.94 -11.03 -9.11
N TRP A 96 -8.76 -11.81 -9.86
CA TRP A 96 -8.69 -13.26 -9.76
C TRP A 96 -7.43 -13.83 -10.39
N THR A 97 -6.70 -14.65 -9.64
CA THR A 97 -5.56 -15.43 -10.10
C THR A 97 -5.72 -16.88 -9.62
N GLU A 98 -5.04 -17.83 -10.26
CA GLU A 98 -5.07 -19.25 -9.85
C GLU A 98 -4.65 -19.46 -8.38
N GLU A 99 -3.85 -18.56 -7.81
CA GLU A 99 -3.47 -18.62 -6.40
C GLU A 99 -4.68 -18.47 -5.45
N PHE A 100 -5.72 -17.75 -5.88
CA PHE A 100 -6.93 -17.58 -5.06
C PHE A 100 -7.79 -18.82 -5.02
N ASP A 101 -7.71 -19.71 -6.02
CA ASP A 101 -8.41 -21.01 -6.01
C ASP A 101 -7.97 -21.87 -4.81
N ALA A 102 -6.76 -21.65 -4.29
CA ALA A 102 -6.27 -22.33 -3.09
C ALA A 102 -6.79 -21.73 -1.76
N TRP A 103 -7.29 -20.49 -1.78
CA TRP A 103 -7.69 -19.75 -0.58
C TRP A 103 -9.17 -19.47 -0.48
N ILE A 104 -9.88 -19.48 -1.60
CA ILE A 104 -11.31 -19.18 -1.70
C ILE A 104 -11.97 -20.32 -2.46
N ASP A 105 -12.64 -21.21 -1.73
CA ASP A 105 -13.27 -22.41 -2.29
C ASP A 105 -14.42 -22.08 -3.25
N ASP A 106 -15.12 -20.97 -3.00
CA ASP A 106 -16.26 -20.53 -3.79
C ASP A 106 -16.07 -19.06 -4.22
N ARG A 107 -16.07 -18.84 -5.52
CA ARG A 107 -15.94 -17.51 -6.11
C ARG A 107 -17.04 -16.54 -5.68
N GLU A 108 -18.22 -17.04 -5.31
CA GLU A 108 -19.31 -16.22 -4.76
C GLU A 108 -18.99 -15.66 -3.37
N GLN A 109 -18.03 -16.27 -2.66
CA GLN A 109 -17.53 -15.78 -1.38
C GLN A 109 -16.41 -14.74 -1.53
N ALA A 110 -15.97 -14.49 -2.76
CA ALA A 110 -14.96 -13.48 -3.03
C ALA A 110 -15.56 -12.07 -3.06
N ILE A 111 -14.86 -11.11 -2.50
CA ILE A 111 -15.22 -9.70 -2.55
C ILE A 111 -13.98 -8.86 -2.82
N ALA A 112 -14.13 -7.84 -3.65
CA ALA A 112 -13.08 -6.87 -3.91
C ALA A 112 -13.17 -5.72 -2.90
N ILE A 113 -12.02 -5.32 -2.37
CA ILE A 113 -11.84 -4.08 -1.62
C ILE A 113 -11.27 -3.07 -2.60
N VAL A 114 -11.93 -1.94 -2.77
CA VAL A 114 -11.50 -0.84 -3.64
C VAL A 114 -10.97 0.28 -2.76
N PHE A 115 -9.68 0.52 -2.83
CA PHE A 115 -9.03 1.63 -2.12
C PHE A 115 -8.84 2.81 -3.07
N THR A 116 -9.32 3.98 -2.64
CA THR A 116 -9.15 5.25 -3.34
C THR A 116 -8.28 6.15 -2.48
N PRO A 117 -7.03 6.41 -2.87
CA PRO A 117 -6.14 7.28 -2.11
C PRO A 117 -6.58 8.75 -2.20
N GLU A 118 -6.39 9.48 -1.12
CA GLU A 118 -6.64 10.93 -0.98
C GLU A 118 -5.33 11.70 -0.84
N SER A 119 -4.32 11.04 -0.26
CA SER A 119 -3.00 11.63 -0.08
C SER A 119 -1.91 10.56 -0.02
N ALA A 120 -0.70 10.95 -0.36
CA ALA A 120 0.48 10.12 -0.27
C ALA A 120 1.60 10.82 0.49
N GLU A 121 2.35 10.04 1.24
CA GLU A 121 3.65 10.42 1.78
C GLU A 121 4.67 9.38 1.35
N TYR A 122 5.83 9.79 0.89
CA TYR A 122 6.88 8.86 0.48
C TYR A 122 8.26 9.29 0.98
N TRP A 123 9.11 8.31 1.17
CA TRP A 123 10.52 8.43 1.53
C TRP A 123 11.31 7.69 0.47
N ASP A 124 12.14 8.43 -0.25
CA ASP A 124 12.99 7.90 -1.31
C ASP A 124 14.46 8.12 -0.96
N CYS A 125 15.14 7.03 -0.65
CA CYS A 125 16.58 6.98 -0.36
C CYS A 125 17.34 6.21 -1.45
N SER A 126 16.74 5.99 -2.62
CA SER A 126 17.30 5.16 -3.69
C SER A 126 18.66 5.68 -4.18
N GLU A 127 18.82 6.98 -4.32
CA GLU A 127 20.07 7.62 -4.76
C GLU A 127 21.17 7.62 -3.68
N LYS A 128 20.78 7.53 -2.40
CA LYS A 128 21.70 7.67 -1.25
C LYS A 128 22.00 6.34 -0.55
N ARG A 129 21.53 5.21 -1.08
CA ARG A 129 21.59 3.91 -0.41
C ARG A 129 22.99 3.43 -0.01
N ALA A 130 23.99 3.70 -0.86
CA ALA A 130 25.39 3.41 -0.54
C ALA A 130 25.98 4.42 0.44
N VAL A 131 25.47 5.64 0.42
CA VAL A 131 25.92 6.78 1.25
C VAL A 131 25.23 6.72 2.61
N ALA A 132 23.96 6.31 2.69
CA ALA A 132 23.19 6.29 3.94
C ALA A 132 23.80 5.39 5.03
N SER A 133 24.45 4.29 4.67
CA SER A 133 25.17 3.45 5.64
C SER A 133 26.44 4.12 6.16
N TRP A 134 27.15 4.86 5.32
CA TRP A 134 28.31 5.66 5.71
C TRP A 134 27.91 6.88 6.52
N ASP A 135 26.91 7.64 6.07
CA ASP A 135 26.37 8.81 6.78
C ASP A 135 25.84 8.44 8.17
N MET A 136 25.26 7.25 8.33
CA MET A 136 24.80 6.76 9.62
C MET A 136 25.98 6.45 10.56
N LEU A 137 27.03 5.80 10.05
CA LEU A 137 28.25 5.52 10.81
C LEU A 137 29.00 6.80 11.16
N GLU A 138 29.10 7.73 10.23
CA GLU A 138 29.73 9.03 10.41
C GLU A 138 28.92 9.93 11.38
N SER A 139 27.59 9.87 11.31
CA SER A 139 26.68 10.55 12.23
C SER A 139 26.81 10.06 13.65
N ILE A 140 26.96 8.74 13.84
CA ILE A 140 27.21 8.13 15.17
C ILE A 140 28.57 8.59 15.69
N ALA A 141 29.60 8.57 14.84
CA ALA A 141 30.96 8.98 15.23
C ALA A 141 31.06 10.47 15.59
N ASN A 142 30.30 11.33 14.89
CA ASN A 142 30.34 12.79 15.06
C ASN A 142 29.18 13.35 15.91
N CYS A 143 28.31 12.50 16.50
CA CYS A 143 27.11 12.91 17.22
C CYS A 143 26.19 13.86 16.41
N SER A 144 26.17 13.73 15.09
CA SER A 144 25.34 14.51 14.17
C SER A 144 24.07 13.74 13.75
N LYS A 145 23.11 14.42 13.14
CA LYS A 145 21.92 13.72 12.58
C LYS A 145 22.24 13.25 11.17
N PRO A 146 21.96 11.97 10.82
CA PRO A 146 22.07 11.50 9.46
C PRO A 146 21.05 12.20 8.56
N ASP A 147 21.36 12.39 7.29
CA ASP A 147 20.40 12.82 6.27
C ASP A 147 19.55 11.61 5.83
N PRO A 148 18.27 11.52 6.24
CA PRO A 148 17.44 10.32 5.98
C PRO A 148 16.95 10.21 4.53
N GLY A 149 17.38 11.09 3.64
CA GLY A 149 16.84 11.18 2.28
C GLY A 149 15.61 12.09 2.17
N GLU A 150 14.89 11.97 1.06
CA GLU A 150 13.73 12.82 0.80
C GLU A 150 12.45 12.23 1.41
N ASN A 151 11.75 13.05 2.19
CA ASN A 151 10.38 12.80 2.64
C ASN A 151 9.45 13.84 2.03
N GLN A 152 8.39 13.40 1.38
CA GLN A 152 7.44 14.32 0.74
C GLN A 152 5.99 13.87 0.92
N LYS A 153 5.09 14.88 0.97
CA LYS A 153 3.64 14.72 1.04
C LYS A 153 2.99 15.24 -0.23
N LEU A 154 2.06 14.48 -0.76
CA LEU A 154 1.28 14.79 -1.96
C LEU A 154 -0.22 14.66 -1.66
N ALA A 155 -1.03 15.59 -2.18
CA ALA A 155 -2.45 15.37 -2.39
C ALA A 155 -2.65 14.59 -3.69
N LEU A 156 -3.48 13.60 -3.70
CA LEU A 156 -3.80 12.73 -4.83
C LEU A 156 -5.21 12.99 -5.32
#